data_17b82bdd6d711557c56a9b36bffb50b4
#
_entry.id   17b82bdd6d711557c56a9b36bffb50b4
#
_cell.length_a   1.000
_cell.length_b   1.000
_cell.length_c   1.000
_cell.angle_alpha   90.00
_cell.angle_beta   90.00
_cell.angle_gamma   90.00
#
_symmetry.space_group_name_H-M   'P 1'
#
loop_
_entity.id
_entity.type
_entity.pdbx_description
1 polymer ?
#
loop_
_entity_poly.entity_id
_entity_poly.type
_entity_poly.pdbx_seq_one_letter_code
_entity_poly.pdbx_strand_id
1 'polypeptide(L)'
;MSLLRLSLVVAVLAVSVVLALTNPTTDQYLAFVQSELTKAMDRMDQSTPEREGTVVKNIFRRHSQELLNSMVRPHTIRQNWGVLSRFETTVLGHRVVVIGIGNQFIPIEGVDEAILALGRRVF
;
A
#
# COMPACT_ATOMS: atom_id res chain seq x y z
N MET A 1 -42.91 5.68 -3.09
CA MET A 1 -41.61 5.99 -2.50
C MET A 1 -41.46 7.51 -2.43
N SER A 2 -41.05 8.05 -1.30
CA SER A 2 -40.85 9.49 -1.18
C SER A 2 -39.63 9.94 -2.01
N LEU A 3 -39.66 11.21 -2.45
CA LEU A 3 -38.55 11.78 -3.20
C LEU A 3 -37.23 11.72 -2.40
N LEU A 4 -37.31 11.87 -1.08
CA LEU A 4 -36.14 11.77 -0.20
C LEU A 4 -35.51 10.37 -0.26
N ARG A 5 -36.35 9.33 -0.19
CA ARG A 5 -35.84 7.94 -0.27
C ARG A 5 -35.25 7.64 -1.64
N LEU A 6 -35.90 8.12 -2.69
CA LEU A 6 -35.38 7.93 -4.05
C LEU A 6 -34.04 8.63 -4.23
N SER A 7 -33.91 9.87 -3.74
CA SER A 7 -32.64 10.62 -3.79
C SER A 7 -31.53 9.91 -3.02
N LEU A 8 -31.88 9.34 -1.87
CA LEU A 8 -30.90 8.58 -1.06
C LEU A 8 -30.41 7.34 -1.81
N VAL A 9 -31.33 6.58 -2.43
CA VAL A 9 -30.99 5.39 -3.20
C VAL A 9 -30.08 5.77 -4.38
N VAL A 10 -30.41 6.82 -5.11
CA VAL A 10 -29.59 7.30 -6.23
C VAL A 10 -28.21 7.72 -5.75
N ALA A 11 -28.12 8.44 -4.63
CA ALA A 11 -26.85 8.86 -4.06
C ALA A 11 -25.99 7.67 -3.67
N VAL A 12 -26.55 6.65 -3.02
CA VAL A 12 -25.83 5.44 -2.63
C VAL A 12 -25.32 4.69 -3.85
N LEU A 13 -26.14 4.57 -4.90
CA LEU A 13 -25.74 3.91 -6.15
C LEU A 13 -24.61 4.69 -6.83
N ALA A 14 -24.69 6.02 -6.89
CA ALA A 14 -23.65 6.85 -7.49
C ALA A 14 -22.33 6.72 -6.75
N VAL A 15 -22.35 6.77 -5.42
CA VAL A 15 -21.16 6.58 -4.59
C VAL A 15 -20.57 5.17 -4.82
N SER A 16 -21.42 4.15 -4.86
CA SER A 16 -20.97 2.77 -5.09
C SER A 16 -20.27 2.62 -6.44
N VAL A 17 -20.79 3.25 -7.50
CA VAL A 17 -20.18 3.23 -8.83
C VAL A 17 -18.81 3.92 -8.79
N VAL A 18 -18.72 5.09 -8.17
CA VAL A 18 -17.44 5.82 -8.05
C VAL A 18 -16.43 4.96 -7.29
N LEU A 19 -16.83 4.34 -6.18
CA LEU A 19 -15.95 3.48 -5.41
C LEU A 19 -15.51 2.26 -6.22
N ALA A 20 -16.39 1.67 -7.00
CA ALA A 20 -16.05 0.52 -7.85
C ALA A 20 -15.06 0.91 -8.94
N LEU A 21 -15.22 2.09 -9.55
CA LEU A 21 -14.31 2.59 -10.58
C LEU A 21 -12.96 2.99 -10.01
N THR A 22 -12.90 3.40 -8.76
CA THR A 22 -11.67 3.81 -8.08
C THR A 22 -11.12 2.73 -7.15
N ASN A 23 -11.64 1.51 -7.24
CA ASN A 23 -11.18 0.37 -6.45
C ASN A 23 -9.72 0.06 -6.81
N PRO A 24 -8.77 0.16 -5.87
CA PRO A 24 -7.35 0.02 -6.20
C PRO A 24 -6.98 -1.37 -6.71
N THR A 25 -6.04 -1.39 -7.64
CA THR A 25 -5.46 -2.62 -8.20
C THR A 25 -4.22 -3.03 -7.42
N THR A 26 -3.71 -4.23 -7.70
CA THR A 26 -2.45 -4.71 -7.13
C THR A 26 -1.28 -3.80 -7.52
N ASP A 27 -1.24 -3.31 -8.76
CA ASP A 27 -0.17 -2.40 -9.19
C ASP A 27 -0.20 -1.09 -8.41
N GLN A 28 -1.39 -0.55 -8.15
CA GLN A 28 -1.55 0.64 -7.33
C GLN A 28 -1.13 0.38 -5.88
N TYR A 29 -1.43 -0.80 -5.36
CA TYR A 29 -0.99 -1.22 -4.03
C TYR A 29 0.54 -1.29 -3.94
N LEU A 30 1.20 -1.84 -4.96
CA LEU A 30 2.66 -1.89 -4.99
C LEU A 30 3.27 -0.49 -5.03
N ALA A 31 2.66 0.44 -5.76
CA ALA A 31 3.08 1.84 -5.75
C ALA A 31 2.94 2.46 -4.37
N PHE A 32 1.86 2.14 -3.65
CA PHE A 32 1.67 2.56 -2.26
C PHE A 32 2.76 2.01 -1.36
N VAL A 33 3.09 0.72 -1.48
CA VAL A 33 4.15 0.08 -0.69
C VAL A 33 5.49 0.76 -0.97
N GLN A 34 5.79 1.04 -2.23
CA GLN A 34 7.01 1.75 -2.61
C GLN A 34 7.08 3.13 -1.97
N SER A 35 5.98 3.87 -1.98
CA SER A 35 5.88 5.19 -1.34
C SER A 35 6.14 5.11 0.16
N GLU A 36 5.55 4.13 0.85
CA GLU A 36 5.74 3.93 2.28
C GLU A 36 7.18 3.55 2.63
N LEU A 37 7.81 2.71 1.81
CA LEU A 37 9.21 2.35 1.99
C LEU A 37 10.12 3.57 1.79
N THR A 38 9.83 4.41 0.81
CA THR A 38 10.58 5.65 0.57
C THR A 38 10.46 6.60 1.76
N LYS A 39 9.27 6.76 2.31
CA LYS A 39 9.05 7.57 3.50
C LYS A 39 9.82 7.04 4.71
N ALA A 40 9.85 5.71 4.88
CA ALA A 40 10.60 5.08 5.97
C ALA A 40 12.10 5.32 5.82
N MET A 41 12.62 5.25 4.60
CA MET A 41 14.02 5.54 4.32
C MET A 41 14.37 7.01 4.59
N ASP A 42 13.50 7.94 4.24
CA ASP A 42 13.71 9.37 4.53
C ASP A 42 13.75 9.62 6.03
N ARG A 43 12.95 8.90 6.81
CA ARG A 43 13.00 8.98 8.28
C ARG A 43 14.31 8.42 8.83
N MET A 44 14.83 7.35 8.25
CA MET A 44 16.12 6.76 8.65
C MET A 44 17.29 7.68 8.31
N ASP A 45 17.22 8.41 7.21
CA ASP A 45 18.24 9.37 6.78
C ASP A 45 18.49 10.48 7.83
N GLN A 46 17.45 10.86 8.56
CA GLN A 46 17.59 11.90 9.59
C GLN A 46 18.43 11.43 10.78
N SER A 47 18.62 10.12 10.93
CA SER A 47 19.35 9.52 12.03
C SER A 47 20.69 8.89 11.64
N THR A 48 21.01 8.85 10.33
CA THR A 48 22.26 8.26 9.81
C THR A 48 23.16 9.33 9.16
N PRO A 49 24.50 9.13 9.15
CA PRO A 49 25.41 10.03 8.43
C PRO A 49 25.04 10.14 6.96
N GLU A 50 25.15 11.37 6.40
CA GLU A 50 24.72 11.68 5.03
C GLU A 50 25.27 10.71 3.97
N ARG A 51 26.51 10.26 4.12
CA ARG A 51 27.15 9.35 3.16
C ARG A 51 26.48 7.99 3.07
N GLU A 52 26.17 7.40 4.20
CA GLU A 52 25.52 6.09 4.26
C GLU A 52 24.08 6.17 3.79
N GLY A 53 23.36 7.22 4.18
CA GLY A 53 21.98 7.44 3.76
C GLY A 53 21.84 7.58 2.26
N THR A 54 22.75 8.31 1.60
CA THR A 54 22.71 8.52 0.15
C THR A 54 22.95 7.22 -0.62
N VAL A 55 23.93 6.42 -0.18
CA VAL A 55 24.25 5.13 -0.81
C VAL A 55 23.04 4.18 -0.70
N VAL A 56 22.44 4.09 0.48
CA VAL A 56 21.27 3.25 0.73
C VAL A 56 20.08 3.68 -0.14
N LYS A 57 19.80 4.98 -0.22
CA LYS A 57 18.74 5.51 -1.09
C LYS A 57 18.96 5.17 -2.55
N ASN A 58 20.18 5.29 -3.04
CA ASN A 58 20.50 4.97 -4.42
C ASN A 58 20.31 3.49 -4.73
N ILE A 59 20.74 2.61 -3.83
CA ILE A 59 20.54 1.16 -3.96
C ILE A 59 19.04 0.85 -3.97
N PHE A 60 18.28 1.43 -3.06
CA PHE A 60 16.84 1.22 -2.99
C PHE A 60 16.14 1.67 -4.26
N ARG A 61 16.46 2.85 -4.78
CA ARG A 61 15.86 3.37 -6.02
C ARG A 61 16.14 2.46 -7.21
N ARG A 62 17.33 1.88 -7.29
CA ARG A 62 17.70 0.98 -8.38
C ARG A 62 16.98 -0.36 -8.31
N HIS A 63 16.76 -0.87 -7.09
CA HIS A 63 16.26 -2.22 -6.89
C HIS A 63 14.85 -2.29 -6.33
N SER A 64 14.18 -1.13 -6.13
CA SER A 64 12.84 -1.11 -5.54
C SER A 64 11.81 -1.89 -6.36
N GLN A 65 11.86 -1.78 -7.69
CA GLN A 65 10.96 -2.51 -8.59
C GLN A 65 11.17 -4.02 -8.49
N GLU A 66 12.42 -4.46 -8.50
CA GLU A 66 12.76 -5.88 -8.34
C GLU A 66 12.33 -6.40 -6.98
N LEU A 67 12.58 -5.62 -5.92
CA LEU A 67 12.19 -5.97 -4.56
C LEU A 67 10.67 -6.16 -4.47
N LEU A 68 9.91 -5.21 -5.00
CA LEU A 68 8.45 -5.30 -4.99
C LEU A 68 7.95 -6.47 -5.81
N ASN A 69 8.50 -6.68 -7.00
CA ASN A 69 8.06 -7.76 -7.89
C ASN A 69 8.47 -9.15 -7.39
N SER A 70 9.59 -9.26 -6.68
CA SER A 70 10.10 -10.56 -6.22
C SER A 70 9.66 -10.93 -4.81
N MET A 71 9.47 -9.94 -3.92
CA MET A 71 9.17 -10.19 -2.50
C MET A 71 7.74 -9.82 -2.10
N VAL A 72 7.18 -8.78 -2.71
CA VAL A 72 5.85 -8.29 -2.31
C VAL A 72 4.76 -8.87 -3.18
N ARG A 73 4.87 -8.76 -4.51
CA ARG A 73 3.83 -9.22 -5.44
C ARG A 73 3.48 -10.71 -5.28
N PRO A 74 4.45 -11.65 -5.25
CA PRO A 74 4.12 -13.07 -5.12
C PRO A 74 3.50 -13.43 -3.77
N HIS A 75 3.71 -12.62 -2.74
CA HIS A 75 3.25 -12.84 -1.38
C HIS A 75 2.05 -11.97 -1.02
N THR A 76 1.45 -11.31 -2.01
CA THR A 76 0.30 -10.43 -1.80
C THR A 76 -0.96 -11.10 -2.35
N ILE A 77 -1.99 -11.17 -1.50
CA ILE A 77 -3.31 -11.66 -1.88
C ILE A 77 -4.26 -10.46 -1.90
N ARG A 78 -4.93 -10.27 -3.03
CA ARG A 78 -5.95 -9.23 -3.17
C ARG A 78 -7.33 -9.86 -3.09
N GLN A 79 -8.14 -9.36 -2.18
CA GLN A 79 -9.57 -9.69 -2.11
C GLN A 79 -10.35 -8.50 -2.63
N ASN A 80 -10.94 -8.66 -3.81
CA ASN A 80 -11.73 -7.62 -4.45
C ASN A 80 -13.19 -7.74 -4.01
N TRP A 81 -13.67 -6.75 -3.26
CA TRP A 81 -15.05 -6.71 -2.77
C TRP A 81 -15.95 -5.79 -3.62
N GLY A 82 -15.50 -5.40 -4.80
CA GLY A 82 -16.26 -4.55 -5.72
C GLY A 82 -16.03 -3.06 -5.51
N VAL A 83 -16.36 -2.55 -4.34
CA VAL A 83 -16.20 -1.12 -4.00
C VAL A 83 -14.92 -0.83 -3.26
N LEU A 84 -14.28 -1.88 -2.71
CA LEU A 84 -12.98 -1.78 -2.05
C LEU A 84 -12.19 -3.09 -2.25
N SER A 85 -10.90 -3.05 -1.97
CA SER A 85 -10.04 -4.23 -2.01
C SER A 85 -9.25 -4.36 -0.72
N ARG A 86 -9.09 -5.60 -0.28
CA ARG A 86 -8.24 -5.93 0.86
C ARG A 86 -6.96 -6.56 0.33
N PHE A 87 -5.83 -5.99 0.71
CA PHE A 87 -4.51 -6.51 0.33
C PHE A 87 -3.84 -7.11 1.55
N GLU A 88 -3.44 -8.36 1.44
CA GLU A 88 -2.71 -9.06 2.49
C GLU A 88 -1.36 -9.48 1.92
N THR A 89 -0.29 -8.98 2.53
CA THR A 89 1.08 -9.28 2.13
C THR A 89 1.82 -9.92 3.30
N THR A 90 2.48 -11.04 3.04
CA THR A 90 3.35 -11.68 4.03
C THR A 90 4.80 -11.50 3.57
N VAL A 91 5.59 -10.76 4.33
CA VAL A 91 7.00 -10.50 4.03
C VAL A 91 7.83 -10.77 5.27
N LEU A 92 8.84 -11.63 5.13
CA LEU A 92 9.78 -11.96 6.21
C LEU A 92 9.09 -12.40 7.50
N GLY A 93 7.99 -13.15 7.36
CA GLY A 93 7.21 -13.63 8.51
C GLY A 93 6.23 -12.61 9.09
N HIS A 94 6.17 -11.42 8.53
CA HIS A 94 5.24 -10.36 8.98
C HIS A 94 4.05 -10.25 8.04
N ARG A 95 2.86 -10.27 8.60
CA ARG A 95 1.62 -10.11 7.86
C ARG A 95 1.21 -8.65 7.84
N VAL A 96 0.98 -8.11 6.64
CA VAL A 96 0.53 -6.73 6.43
C VAL A 96 -0.86 -6.76 5.82
N VAL A 97 -1.79 -6.03 6.39
CA VAL A 97 -3.15 -5.89 5.85
C VAL A 97 -3.42 -4.42 5.57
N VAL A 98 -3.82 -4.14 4.33
CA VAL A 98 -4.14 -2.78 3.87
C VAL A 98 -5.47 -2.82 3.13
N ILE A 99 -6.33 -1.86 3.41
CA ILE A 99 -7.59 -1.69 2.69
C ILE A 99 -7.42 -0.57 1.65
N GLY A 100 -7.75 -0.88 0.40
CA GLY A 100 -7.78 0.10 -0.68
C GLY A 100 -9.21 0.49 -1.01
N ILE A 101 -9.51 1.77 -0.94
CA ILE A 101 -10.83 2.31 -1.24
C ILE A 101 -10.69 3.73 -1.79
N GLY A 102 -11.41 4.04 -2.89
CA GLY A 102 -11.41 5.38 -3.45
C GLY A 102 -10.05 5.92 -3.82
N ASN A 103 -9.19 5.11 -4.43
CA ASN A 103 -7.79 5.42 -4.76
C ASN A 103 -6.90 5.71 -3.54
N GLN A 104 -7.37 5.35 -2.35
CA GLN A 104 -6.61 5.51 -1.12
C GLN A 104 -6.32 4.17 -0.49
N PHE A 105 -5.26 4.12 0.35
CA PHE A 105 -4.87 2.92 1.07
C PHE A 105 -4.83 3.21 2.56
N ILE A 106 -5.49 2.34 3.33
CA ILE A 106 -5.58 2.46 4.78
C ILE A 106 -4.87 1.26 5.40
N PRO A 107 -3.68 1.45 5.98
CA PRO A 107 -3.00 0.37 6.67
C PRO A 107 -3.77 0.00 7.93
N ILE A 108 -4.04 -1.31 8.08
CA ILE A 108 -4.81 -1.83 9.21
C ILE A 108 -3.90 -2.56 10.18
N GLU A 109 -2.95 -3.36 9.66
CA GLU A 109 -2.14 -4.24 10.49
C GLU A 109 -0.75 -4.45 9.90
N GLY A 110 0.26 -4.40 10.74
CA GLY A 110 1.59 -4.91 10.45
C GLY A 110 2.49 -4.10 9.53
N VAL A 111 2.05 -2.92 9.07
CA VAL A 111 2.82 -2.13 8.08
C VAL A 111 4.16 -1.68 8.65
N ASP A 112 4.17 -1.13 9.86
CA ASP A 112 5.39 -0.62 10.49
C ASP A 112 6.38 -1.75 10.77
N GLU A 113 5.91 -2.88 11.25
CA GLU A 113 6.73 -4.05 11.54
C GLU A 113 7.35 -4.61 10.27
N ALA A 114 6.59 -4.68 9.18
CA ALA A 114 7.08 -5.15 7.89
C ALA A 114 8.15 -4.23 7.32
N ILE A 115 7.95 -2.92 7.42
CA ILE A 115 8.93 -1.93 6.96
C ILE A 115 10.24 -2.07 7.73
N LEU A 116 10.15 -2.21 9.06
CA LEU A 116 11.33 -2.40 9.90
C LEU A 116 12.06 -3.69 9.57
N ALA A 117 11.33 -4.77 9.33
CA ALA A 117 11.91 -6.06 8.96
C ALA A 117 12.63 -5.99 7.60
N LEU A 118 12.01 -5.34 6.61
CA LEU A 118 12.65 -5.11 5.31
C LEU A 118 13.89 -4.25 5.43
N GLY A 119 13.84 -3.20 6.24
CA GLY A 119 14.97 -2.33 6.48
C GLY A 119 16.16 -3.06 7.07
N ARG A 120 15.93 -3.95 8.04
CA ARG A 120 16.98 -4.77 8.65
C ARG A 120 17.63 -5.73 7.67
N ARG A 121 16.88 -6.24 6.69
CA ARG A 121 17.40 -7.17 5.69
C ARG A 121 18.17 -6.47 4.57
N VAL A 122 17.74 -5.28 4.19
CA VAL A 122 18.36 -4.51 3.10
C VAL A 122 19.54 -3.70 3.61
N PHE A 123 19.51 -3.30 4.85
CA PHE A 123 20.50 -2.45 5.50
C PHE A 123 21.17 -3.15 6.66
#